data_132b8aa0a30175e8a445fb231063a4c2
#
_entry.id   132b8aa0a30175e8a445fb231063a4c2
#
_cell.length_a   1.000
_cell.length_b   1.000
_cell.length_c   1.000
_cell.angle_alpha   90.00
_cell.angle_beta   90.00
_cell.angle_gamma   90.00
#
_symmetry.space_group_name_H-M   'P 1'
#
loop_
_entity.id
_entity.type
_entity.pdbx_description
1 polymer ?
#
loop_
_entity_poly.entity_id
_entity_poly.type
_entity_poly.pdbx_seq_one_letter_code
_entity_poly.pdbx_strand_id
1 'polypeptide(L)'
;MAHETEEAKLSQQYDEITGAMTVPFRGEKRTLQEMWAYLQESNRGTRQEAWELSYNRALADQDKLDFLFESMFQCRKQMATNTGIKNYRDYAWRRLRRFDYTPDQCTTFHLAIESEILPVVCELRDRNIWTGF
;
A
#
# COMPACT_ATOMS: atom_id res chain seq x y z
N MET A 1 7.82 21.76 11.22
CA MET A 1 8.57 22.23 10.02
C MET A 1 9.72 21.29 9.66
N ALA A 2 10.77 21.07 10.46
CA ALA A 2 11.89 20.20 10.04
C ALA A 2 11.49 18.75 9.72
N HIS A 3 10.68 18.10 10.54
CA HIS A 3 10.23 16.74 10.31
C HIS A 3 9.20 16.59 9.18
N GLU A 4 8.39 17.59 8.91
CA GLU A 4 7.47 17.60 7.76
C GLU A 4 8.24 17.68 6.44
N THR A 5 9.32 18.45 6.41
CA THR A 5 10.23 18.50 5.26
C THR A 5 10.94 17.17 5.06
N GLU A 6 11.34 16.51 6.15
CA GLU A 6 11.99 15.19 6.10
C GLU A 6 10.99 14.11 5.64
N GLU A 7 9.77 14.10 6.18
CA GLU A 7 8.71 13.20 5.71
C GLU A 7 8.44 13.36 4.20
N ALA A 8 8.40 14.61 3.71
CA ALA A 8 8.21 14.88 2.29
C ALA A 8 9.35 14.36 1.42
N LYS A 9 10.61 14.49 1.86
CA LYS A 9 11.77 13.94 1.15
C LYS A 9 11.75 12.41 1.10
N LEU A 10 11.41 11.75 2.22
CA LEU A 10 11.29 10.30 2.26
C LEU A 10 10.16 9.81 1.35
N SER A 11 9.02 10.50 1.32
CA SER A 11 7.93 10.21 0.38
C SER A 11 8.38 10.38 -1.07
N GLN A 12 9.11 11.44 -1.39
CA GLN A 12 9.66 11.64 -2.73
C GLN A 12 10.61 10.51 -3.14
N GLN A 13 11.48 10.06 -2.24
CA GLN A 13 12.38 8.92 -2.50
C GLN A 13 11.61 7.63 -2.79
N TYR A 14 10.51 7.39 -2.06
CA TYR A 14 9.63 6.25 -2.33
C TYR A 14 9.03 6.33 -3.74
N ASP A 15 8.53 7.50 -4.13
CA ASP A 15 7.95 7.72 -5.46
C ASP A 15 9.00 7.58 -6.57
N GLU A 16 10.22 8.06 -6.35
CA GLU A 16 11.36 7.92 -7.29
C GLU A 16 11.74 6.43 -7.48
N ILE A 17 11.85 5.66 -6.40
CA ILE A 17 12.18 4.23 -6.48
C ILE A 17 11.06 3.45 -7.18
N THR A 18 9.83 3.63 -6.75
CA THR A 18 8.69 2.89 -7.29
C THR A 18 8.34 3.30 -8.72
N GLY A 19 8.43 4.59 -9.02
CA GLY A 19 8.21 5.13 -10.37
C GLY A 19 9.27 4.69 -11.40
N ALA A 20 10.50 4.40 -10.94
CA ALA A 20 11.56 3.89 -11.81
C ALA A 20 11.49 2.39 -12.07
N MET A 21 10.58 1.66 -11.40
CA MET A 21 10.44 0.21 -11.57
C MET A 21 9.90 -0.13 -12.96
N THR A 22 10.70 -0.84 -13.74
CA THR A 22 10.31 -1.31 -15.07
C THR A 22 10.75 -2.76 -15.28
N VAL A 23 10.05 -3.47 -16.13
CA VAL A 23 10.33 -4.85 -16.54
C VAL A 23 10.36 -4.98 -18.06
N PRO A 24 11.23 -5.84 -18.63
CA PRO A 24 11.15 -6.21 -20.02
C PRO A 24 9.98 -7.19 -20.21
N PHE A 25 9.02 -6.83 -21.06
CA PHE A 25 7.87 -7.69 -21.34
C PHE A 25 7.49 -7.60 -22.80
N ARG A 26 7.48 -8.74 -23.51
CA ARG A 26 7.16 -8.88 -24.94
C ARG A 26 7.93 -7.93 -25.86
N GLY A 27 9.23 -7.77 -25.59
CA GLY A 27 10.14 -6.95 -26.40
C GLY A 27 10.11 -5.46 -26.10
N GLU A 28 9.29 -5.01 -25.14
CA GLU A 28 9.21 -3.63 -24.70
C GLU A 28 9.56 -3.49 -23.23
N LYS A 29 10.06 -2.31 -22.84
CA LYS A 29 10.26 -1.93 -21.44
C LYS A 29 8.98 -1.30 -20.90
N ARG A 30 8.37 -1.95 -19.89
CA ARG A 30 7.09 -1.51 -19.31
C ARG A 30 7.26 -1.17 -17.84
N THR A 31 6.51 -0.18 -17.39
CA THR A 31 6.36 0.16 -15.97
C THR A 31 5.50 -0.90 -15.26
N LEU A 32 5.62 -0.99 -13.92
CA LEU A 32 4.75 -1.89 -13.15
C LEU A 32 3.26 -1.53 -13.29
N GLN A 33 2.95 -0.25 -13.48
CA GLN A 33 1.59 0.21 -13.74
C GLN A 33 1.03 -0.34 -15.06
N GLU A 34 1.82 -0.34 -16.13
CA GLU A 34 1.41 -0.90 -17.42
C GLU A 34 1.22 -2.40 -17.35
N MET A 35 1.99 -3.10 -16.49
CA MET A 35 1.86 -4.54 -16.28
C MET A 35 0.50 -4.95 -15.70
N TRP A 36 -0.21 -4.07 -15.01
CA TRP A 36 -1.54 -4.36 -14.45
C TRP A 36 -2.59 -4.73 -15.51
N ALA A 37 -2.49 -4.17 -16.70
CA ALA A 37 -3.38 -4.54 -17.81
C ALA A 37 -3.26 -6.03 -18.17
N TYR A 38 -2.06 -6.57 -18.12
CA TYR A 38 -1.79 -7.98 -18.44
C TYR A 38 -2.24 -8.96 -17.35
N LEU A 39 -2.44 -8.48 -16.11
CA LEU A 39 -3.04 -9.28 -15.04
C LEU A 39 -4.55 -9.52 -15.24
N GLN A 40 -5.19 -8.80 -16.18
CA GLN A 40 -6.60 -8.95 -16.53
C GLN A 40 -6.81 -9.75 -17.82
N GLU A 41 -5.74 -10.20 -18.48
CA GLU A 41 -5.80 -11.00 -19.71
C GLU A 41 -6.50 -12.34 -19.47
N SER A 42 -7.22 -12.83 -20.44
CA SER A 42 -7.90 -14.16 -20.38
C SER A 42 -6.90 -15.31 -20.29
N ASN A 43 -5.72 -15.17 -20.90
CA ASN A 43 -4.67 -16.20 -20.90
C ASN A 43 -3.96 -16.24 -19.54
N ARG A 44 -4.11 -17.36 -18.82
CA ARG A 44 -3.49 -17.56 -17.49
C ARG A 44 -1.96 -17.47 -17.53
N GLY A 45 -1.31 -18.00 -18.57
CA GLY A 45 0.15 -17.93 -18.70
C GLY A 45 0.65 -16.49 -18.80
N THR A 46 -0.06 -15.64 -19.55
CA THR A 46 0.23 -14.20 -19.62
C THR A 46 0.09 -13.52 -18.26
N ARG A 47 -0.99 -13.82 -17.53
CA ARG A 47 -1.19 -13.24 -16.17
C ARG A 47 -0.08 -13.67 -15.21
N GLN A 48 0.29 -14.94 -15.23
CA GLN A 48 1.35 -15.48 -14.37
C GLN A 48 2.70 -14.83 -14.69
N GLU A 49 3.09 -14.77 -15.96
CA GLU A 49 4.33 -14.13 -16.39
C GLU A 49 4.38 -12.65 -15.96
N ALA A 50 3.30 -11.91 -16.21
CA ALA A 50 3.20 -10.51 -15.81
C ALA A 50 3.30 -10.32 -14.29
N TRP A 51 2.67 -11.20 -13.53
CA TRP A 51 2.74 -11.21 -12.07
C TRP A 51 4.16 -11.47 -11.57
N GLU A 52 4.79 -12.55 -12.02
CA GLU A 52 6.14 -12.95 -11.60
C GLU A 52 7.18 -11.85 -11.90
N LEU A 53 7.16 -11.28 -13.10
CA LEU A 53 8.05 -10.19 -13.48
C LEU A 53 7.86 -8.95 -12.60
N SER A 54 6.61 -8.58 -12.36
CA SER A 54 6.29 -7.39 -11.56
C SER A 54 6.72 -7.54 -10.11
N TYR A 55 6.40 -8.67 -9.48
CA TYR A 55 6.76 -8.91 -8.08
C TYR A 55 8.26 -9.12 -7.87
N ASN A 56 8.93 -9.85 -8.78
CA ASN A 56 10.39 -10.01 -8.72
C ASN A 56 11.09 -8.66 -8.86
N ARG A 57 10.57 -7.76 -9.70
CA ARG A 57 11.11 -6.39 -9.83
C ARG A 57 10.92 -5.59 -8.54
N ALA A 58 9.76 -5.67 -7.91
CA ALA A 58 9.49 -4.99 -6.64
C ALA A 58 10.38 -5.54 -5.52
N LEU A 59 10.53 -6.86 -5.42
CA LEU A 59 11.41 -7.53 -4.44
C LEU A 59 12.88 -7.15 -4.60
N ALA A 60 13.34 -6.84 -5.80
CA ALA A 60 14.72 -6.41 -6.04
C ALA A 60 15.09 -5.09 -5.34
N ASP A 61 14.09 -4.25 -5.00
CA ASP A 61 14.30 -3.01 -4.24
C ASP A 61 13.80 -3.10 -2.79
N GLN A 62 13.49 -4.32 -2.29
CA GLN A 62 12.91 -4.53 -0.96
C GLN A 62 13.73 -3.84 0.13
N ASP A 63 15.04 -4.07 0.20
CA ASP A 63 15.90 -3.51 1.26
C ASP A 63 15.85 -1.98 1.29
N LYS A 64 15.76 -1.34 0.12
CA LYS A 64 15.65 0.12 0.02
C LYS A 64 14.29 0.61 0.52
N LEU A 65 13.23 -0.09 0.17
CA LEU A 65 11.87 0.24 0.59
C LEU A 65 11.69 0.02 2.09
N ASP A 66 12.24 -1.06 2.64
CA ASP A 66 12.23 -1.36 4.07
C ASP A 66 12.98 -0.29 4.87
N PHE A 67 14.15 0.14 4.39
CA PHE A 67 14.89 1.24 4.99
C PHE A 67 14.12 2.56 4.97
N LEU A 68 13.46 2.89 3.85
CA LEU A 68 12.62 4.08 3.75
C LEU A 68 11.41 4.00 4.68
N PHE A 69 10.75 2.85 4.76
CA PHE A 69 9.63 2.63 5.66
C PHE A 69 10.04 2.86 7.12
N GLU A 70 11.15 2.27 7.56
CA GLU A 70 11.66 2.48 8.92
C GLU A 70 11.99 3.95 9.17
N SER A 71 12.64 4.62 8.23
CA SER A 71 12.97 6.05 8.33
C SER A 71 11.70 6.92 8.44
N MET A 72 10.69 6.65 7.64
CA MET A 72 9.39 7.33 7.72
C MET A 72 8.68 7.06 9.05
N PHE A 73 8.74 5.82 9.54
CA PHE A 73 8.15 5.43 10.82
C PHE A 73 8.79 6.20 11.97
N GLN A 74 10.13 6.27 12.02
CA GLN A 74 10.84 7.02 13.05
C GLN A 74 10.57 8.52 12.96
N CYS A 75 10.54 9.10 11.77
CA CYS A 75 10.19 10.50 11.55
C CYS A 75 8.78 10.79 12.11
N ARG A 76 7.80 9.98 11.79
CA ARG A 76 6.41 10.11 12.25
C ARG A 76 6.28 9.95 13.77
N LYS A 77 7.00 9.00 14.35
CA LYS A 77 7.06 8.82 15.79
C LYS A 77 7.61 10.09 16.48
N GLN A 78 8.68 10.67 15.93
CA GLN A 78 9.27 11.90 16.46
C GLN A 78 8.31 13.11 16.34
N MET A 79 7.54 13.22 15.24
CA MET A 79 6.52 14.26 15.08
C MET A 79 5.47 14.21 16.21
N ALA A 80 4.98 13.03 16.55
CA ALA A 80 4.04 12.86 17.65
C ALA A 80 4.68 13.24 19.00
N THR A 81 5.89 12.73 19.27
CA THR A 81 6.64 13.01 20.50
C THR A 81 6.86 14.52 20.70
N ASN A 82 7.29 15.24 19.66
CA ASN A 82 7.59 16.67 19.72
C ASN A 82 6.34 17.53 20.01
N THR A 83 5.15 17.01 19.71
CA THR A 83 3.88 17.68 20.01
C THR A 83 3.24 17.23 21.33
N GLY A 84 3.88 16.33 22.08
CA GLY A 84 3.34 15.75 23.30
C GLY A 84 2.15 14.82 23.07
N ILE A 85 1.93 14.35 21.84
CA ILE A 85 0.85 13.43 21.50
C ILE A 85 1.37 11.99 21.59
N LYS A 86 0.56 11.08 22.15
CA LYS A 86 0.96 9.71 22.49
C LYS A 86 1.48 8.90 21.29
N ASN A 87 0.90 9.09 20.13
CA ASN A 87 1.25 8.33 18.93
C ASN A 87 0.96 9.13 17.65
N TYR A 88 1.51 8.69 16.52
CA TYR A 88 1.36 9.37 15.24
C TYR A 88 -0.09 9.34 14.70
N ARG A 89 -0.88 8.30 14.99
CA ARG A 89 -2.30 8.24 14.59
C ARG A 89 -3.06 9.45 15.16
N ASP A 90 -2.91 9.69 16.43
CA ASP A 90 -3.62 10.77 17.12
C ASP A 90 -3.09 12.16 16.70
N TYR A 91 -1.79 12.26 16.41
CA TYR A 91 -1.20 13.44 15.78
C TYR A 91 -1.80 13.69 14.39
N ALA A 92 -1.79 12.69 13.51
CA ALA A 92 -2.32 12.81 12.15
C ALA A 92 -3.83 13.09 12.13
N TRP A 93 -4.57 12.52 13.09
CA TRP A 93 -6.00 12.77 13.25
C TRP A 93 -6.29 14.26 13.45
N ARG A 94 -5.56 14.91 14.36
CA ARG A 94 -5.66 16.35 14.60
C ARG A 94 -5.16 17.19 13.42
N ARG A 95 -4.04 16.80 12.81
CA ARG A 95 -3.48 17.46 11.63
C ARG A 95 -4.48 17.47 10.47
N LEU A 96 -5.19 16.36 10.25
CA LEU A 96 -6.20 16.20 9.22
C LEU A 96 -7.55 16.82 9.59
N ARG A 97 -7.67 17.48 10.76
CA ARG A 97 -8.90 18.14 11.24
C ARG A 97 -10.12 17.22 11.25
N ARG A 98 -9.92 15.96 11.64
CA ARG A 98 -11.01 14.98 11.76
C ARG A 98 -11.70 15.15 13.10
N PHE A 99 -12.74 16.00 13.15
CA PHE A 99 -13.45 16.35 14.39
C PHE A 99 -14.82 15.68 14.49
N ASP A 100 -15.36 15.16 13.37
CA ASP A 100 -16.71 14.61 13.31
C ASP A 100 -16.82 13.17 13.82
N TYR A 101 -15.71 12.46 13.93
CA TYR A 101 -15.64 11.07 14.38
C TYR A 101 -14.31 10.75 15.04
N THR A 102 -14.27 9.68 15.82
CA THR A 102 -13.09 9.27 16.59
C THR A 102 -12.42 8.02 15.99
N PRO A 103 -11.14 7.75 16.35
CA PRO A 103 -10.50 6.47 16.00
C PRO A 103 -11.27 5.24 16.49
N ASP A 104 -11.92 5.31 17.65
CA ASP A 104 -12.69 4.18 18.20
C ASP A 104 -13.96 3.91 17.40
N GLN A 105 -14.60 4.95 16.87
CA GLN A 105 -15.72 4.79 15.93
C GLN A 105 -15.27 4.13 14.61
N CYS A 106 -14.07 4.44 14.12
CA CYS A 106 -13.50 3.72 12.98
C CYS A 106 -13.24 2.25 13.31
N THR A 107 -12.75 1.94 14.51
CA THR A 107 -12.55 0.56 14.95
C THR A 107 -13.88 -0.20 15.00
N THR A 108 -14.93 0.42 15.54
CA THR A 108 -16.29 -0.17 15.54
C THR A 108 -16.79 -0.45 14.12
N PHE A 109 -16.57 0.48 13.20
CA PHE A 109 -16.91 0.27 11.79
C PHE A 109 -16.13 -0.89 11.15
N HIS A 110 -14.82 -1.01 11.43
CA HIS A 110 -14.02 -2.13 10.92
C HIS A 110 -14.48 -3.47 11.48
N LEU A 111 -14.84 -3.54 12.76
CA LEU A 111 -15.39 -4.75 13.37
C LEU A 111 -16.74 -5.15 12.74
N ALA A 112 -17.59 -4.18 12.43
CA ALA A 112 -18.84 -4.45 11.72
C ALA A 112 -18.59 -5.00 10.30
N ILE A 113 -17.60 -4.48 9.56
CA ILE A 113 -17.20 -5.04 8.27
C ILE A 113 -16.68 -6.47 8.44
N GLU A 114 -15.86 -6.72 9.44
CA GLU A 114 -15.31 -8.06 9.71
C GLU A 114 -16.41 -9.07 10.02
N SER A 115 -17.39 -8.71 10.84
CA SER A 115 -18.47 -9.62 11.25
C SER A 115 -19.55 -9.83 10.18
N GLU A 116 -19.92 -8.79 9.43
CA GLU A 116 -21.09 -8.82 8.55
C GLU A 116 -20.72 -8.95 7.06
N ILE A 117 -19.66 -8.29 6.62
CA ILE A 117 -19.32 -8.20 5.20
C ILE A 117 -18.31 -9.28 4.78
N LEU A 118 -17.28 -9.48 5.57
CA LEU A 118 -16.22 -10.41 5.22
C LEU A 118 -16.69 -11.86 4.99
N PRO A 119 -17.62 -12.43 5.77
CA PRO A 119 -18.17 -13.75 5.50
C PRO A 119 -18.83 -13.86 4.13
N VAL A 120 -19.60 -12.82 3.73
CA VAL A 120 -20.27 -12.77 2.42
C VAL A 120 -19.24 -12.70 1.28
N VAL A 121 -18.21 -11.90 1.43
CA VAL A 121 -17.13 -11.80 0.43
C VAL A 121 -16.39 -13.14 0.29
N CYS A 122 -16.10 -13.82 1.40
CA CYS A 122 -15.49 -15.14 1.38
C CYS A 122 -16.35 -16.17 0.65
N GLU A 123 -17.65 -16.21 0.95
CA GLU A 123 -18.60 -17.11 0.27
C GLU A 123 -18.67 -16.86 -1.25
N LEU A 124 -18.74 -15.59 -1.66
CA LEU A 124 -18.76 -15.22 -3.07
C LEU A 124 -17.46 -15.61 -3.77
N ARG A 125 -16.32 -15.39 -3.13
CA ARG A 125 -15.01 -15.78 -3.68
C ARG A 125 -14.91 -17.29 -3.83
N ASP A 126 -15.32 -18.06 -2.84
CA ASP A 126 -15.27 -19.50 -2.87
C ASP A 126 -16.18 -20.07 -3.98
N ARG A 127 -17.36 -19.50 -4.19
CA ARG A 127 -18.22 -19.83 -5.34
C ARG A 127 -17.52 -19.54 -6.67
N ASN A 128 -16.85 -18.41 -6.83
CA ASN A 128 -16.17 -18.06 -8.07
C ASN A 128 -14.96 -18.95 -8.36
N ILE A 129 -14.24 -19.45 -7.36
CA ILE A 129 -13.17 -20.42 -7.52
C ILE A 129 -13.71 -21.75 -8.10
N TRP A 130 -14.90 -22.16 -7.67
CA TRP A 130 -15.53 -23.39 -8.19
C TRP A 130 -16.12 -23.22 -9.60
N THR A 131 -16.46 -22.01 -10.03
CA THR A 131 -17.02 -21.73 -11.38
C THR A 131 -15.96 -21.49 -12.44
N GLY A 132 -14.65 -21.54 -12.13
CA GLY A 132 -13.57 -21.56 -13.12
C GLY A 132 -13.27 -20.23 -13.81
N PHE A 133 -13.60 -19.09 -13.17
CA PHE A 133 -13.20 -17.75 -13.63
C PHE A 133 -11.85 -17.34 -13.08
#